data_fffc8c95e16af9a568eb29ba2b78243e
#
_entry.id   fffc8c95e16af9a568eb29ba2b78243e
#
_cell.length_a   1.000
_cell.length_b   1.000
_cell.length_c   1.000
_cell.angle_alpha   90.00
_cell.angle_beta   90.00
_cell.angle_gamma   90.00
#
_symmetry.space_group_name_H-M   'P 1'
#
loop_
_entity.id
_entity.type
_entity.pdbx_description
1 polymer ?
#
loop_
_entity_poly.entity_id
_entity_poly.type
_entity_poly.pdbx_seq_one_letter_code
_entity_poly.pdbx_strand_id
1 'polypeptide(L)'
;MVIEKLFGMFSKDMAIDLGTANTLVYVKGEGVVLNEPSVVAKIENKGRTHVLAVGDEAKQMLGKTPGKIEAIRPMKDGVIADFEVAEQMIKHFIRKVHKGRALSNPQIVICVPSGATNVERRAIRESADAAGARRVFIIEEPVAAAIGANLPVAEPTGSMVVDVGGGTTEVAVLSLGGVVLSTSIRVAGDKFDSAIIEYMRSTHKLAVGETTAERMKKEIGSACPPDDGEGQTMHVKGRDLITGLPKEINISQRQIAEALAEPVAQIIDTIKRALEQTPPELAADIVERGIMLTGGGCLLGNLDKVLRRSTSLPISIAEDPLLCVVMGTGKALEERSKLSDVFATE
;
A
#
# COMPACT_ATOMS: atom_id res chain seq x y z
N MET A 1 -18.13 -20.37 26.33
CA MET A 1 -17.54 -21.41 25.48
C MET A 1 -18.52 -22.02 24.45
N VAL A 2 -19.77 -22.43 24.80
CA VAL A 2 -20.75 -22.95 23.82
C VAL A 2 -21.39 -21.82 23.00
N ILE A 3 -21.72 -20.70 23.62
CA ILE A 3 -22.34 -19.52 22.99
C ILE A 3 -21.35 -18.84 22.02
N GLU A 4 -20.07 -18.74 22.35
CA GLU A 4 -19.03 -18.19 21.47
C GLU A 4 -18.82 -19.03 20.20
N LYS A 5 -18.95 -20.38 20.29
CA LYS A 5 -18.91 -21.25 19.11
C LYS A 5 -20.12 -21.07 18.19
N LEU A 6 -21.30 -20.80 18.74
CA LEU A 6 -22.52 -20.56 17.95
C LEU A 6 -22.44 -19.21 17.18
N PHE A 7 -21.96 -18.15 17.84
CA PHE A 7 -21.77 -16.85 17.17
C PHE A 7 -20.63 -16.86 16.13
N GLY A 8 -19.60 -17.67 16.35
CA GLY A 8 -18.51 -17.86 15.38
C GLY A 8 -18.93 -18.54 14.06
N MET A 9 -20.05 -19.27 14.03
CA MET A 9 -20.58 -19.89 12.80
C MET A 9 -21.20 -18.90 11.81
N PHE A 10 -21.52 -17.67 12.23
CA PHE A 10 -22.13 -16.64 11.41
C PHE A 10 -21.21 -15.47 11.09
N SER A 11 -20.05 -15.40 11.71
CA SER A 11 -19.05 -14.34 11.52
C SER A 11 -17.83 -14.91 10.80
N LYS A 12 -17.49 -14.33 9.67
CA LYS A 12 -16.32 -14.73 8.90
C LYS A 12 -15.12 -13.92 9.36
N ASP A 13 -14.13 -14.59 9.94
CA ASP A 13 -12.86 -13.96 10.29
C ASP A 13 -12.18 -13.41 9.03
N MET A 14 -11.53 -12.28 9.13
CA MET A 14 -10.98 -11.57 7.99
C MET A 14 -9.58 -11.00 8.26
N ALA A 15 -8.84 -10.82 7.19
CA ALA A 15 -7.60 -10.08 7.16
C ALA A 15 -7.81 -8.81 6.35
N ILE A 16 -7.26 -7.69 6.85
CA ILE A 16 -7.41 -6.38 6.21
C ILE A 16 -6.03 -5.79 5.99
N ASP A 17 -5.77 -5.45 4.75
CA ASP A 17 -4.67 -4.59 4.35
C ASP A 17 -5.22 -3.16 4.23
N LEU A 18 -4.87 -2.30 5.20
CA LEU A 18 -5.26 -0.89 5.24
C LEU A 18 -4.22 -0.01 4.53
N GLY A 19 -4.02 -0.25 3.25
CA GLY A 19 -3.06 0.50 2.47
C GLY A 19 -3.46 1.97 2.25
N THR A 20 -2.46 2.82 2.03
CA THR A 20 -2.66 4.25 1.72
C THR A 20 -3.46 4.46 0.43
N ALA A 21 -3.20 3.66 -0.60
CA ALA A 21 -3.89 3.76 -1.89
C ALA A 21 -5.17 2.94 -1.94
N ASN A 22 -5.10 1.67 -1.53
CA ASN A 22 -6.22 0.72 -1.56
C ASN A 22 -6.32 -0.02 -0.23
N THR A 23 -7.55 -0.33 0.16
CA THR A 23 -7.86 -1.29 1.23
C THR A 23 -8.29 -2.60 0.60
N LEU A 24 -7.65 -3.69 1.02
CA LEU A 24 -7.98 -5.05 0.59
C LEU A 24 -8.49 -5.87 1.77
N VAL A 25 -9.47 -6.73 1.52
CA VAL A 25 -10.01 -7.63 2.54
C VAL A 25 -9.98 -9.05 2.04
N TYR A 26 -9.33 -9.91 2.83
CA TYR A 26 -9.35 -11.35 2.69
C TYR A 26 -10.31 -11.95 3.71
N VAL A 27 -11.12 -12.91 3.29
CA VAL A 27 -12.03 -13.65 4.18
C VAL A 27 -11.58 -15.09 4.25
N LYS A 28 -11.51 -15.60 5.45
CA LYS A 28 -11.11 -16.99 5.72
C LYS A 28 -11.97 -17.99 4.91
N GLY A 29 -11.31 -18.78 4.07
CA GLY A 29 -11.95 -19.77 3.19
C GLY A 29 -12.60 -19.21 1.93
N GLU A 30 -12.56 -17.91 1.67
CA GLU A 30 -13.11 -17.27 0.46
C GLU A 30 -12.04 -16.53 -0.37
N GLY A 31 -10.88 -16.23 0.23
CA GLY A 31 -9.83 -15.47 -0.43
C GLY A 31 -10.06 -13.95 -0.37
N VAL A 32 -9.47 -13.22 -1.31
CA VAL A 32 -9.64 -11.77 -1.42
C VAL A 32 -11.03 -11.45 -1.96
N VAL A 33 -11.85 -10.79 -1.15
CA VAL A 33 -13.27 -10.48 -1.47
C VAL A 33 -13.52 -9.00 -1.72
N LEU A 34 -12.55 -8.13 -1.38
CA LEU A 34 -12.64 -6.68 -1.58
C LEU A 34 -11.27 -6.12 -1.91
N ASN A 35 -11.23 -5.24 -2.89
CA ASN A 35 -10.09 -4.41 -3.26
C ASN A 35 -10.64 -3.06 -3.72
N GLU A 36 -10.59 -2.07 -2.84
CA GLU A 36 -11.14 -0.76 -3.11
C GLU A 36 -10.20 0.36 -2.68
N PRO A 37 -10.25 1.52 -3.35
CA PRO A 37 -9.49 2.69 -2.96
C PRO A 37 -9.75 3.11 -1.51
N SER A 38 -8.71 3.47 -0.77
CA SER A 38 -8.79 4.05 0.56
C SER A 38 -9.20 5.53 0.48
N VAL A 39 -10.40 5.78 -0.04
CA VAL A 39 -10.95 7.13 -0.25
C VAL A 39 -12.34 7.20 0.35
N VAL A 40 -12.66 8.32 0.97
CA VAL A 40 -13.97 8.60 1.55
C VAL A 40 -14.44 9.99 1.10
N ALA A 41 -15.65 10.08 0.60
CA ALA A 41 -16.32 11.34 0.36
C ALA A 41 -17.20 11.68 1.57
N LYS A 42 -16.98 12.84 2.16
CA LYS A 42 -17.72 13.34 3.33
C LYS A 42 -18.34 14.70 3.10
N ILE A 43 -19.38 14.99 3.86
CA ILE A 43 -19.97 16.31 3.96
C ILE A 43 -20.03 16.72 5.43
N GLU A 44 -19.62 17.94 5.70
CA GLU A 44 -19.79 18.51 7.03
C GLU A 44 -21.09 19.30 7.10
N ASN A 45 -21.99 18.89 8.00
CA ASN A 45 -23.27 19.58 8.23
C ASN A 45 -23.48 19.79 9.72
N LYS A 46 -23.55 21.06 10.13
CA LYS A 46 -23.77 21.49 11.54
C LYS A 46 -22.78 20.85 12.52
N GLY A 47 -21.49 20.74 12.16
CA GLY A 47 -20.44 20.15 12.99
C GLY A 47 -20.51 18.62 13.11
N ARG A 48 -21.25 17.95 12.23
CA ARG A 48 -21.26 16.48 12.11
C ARG A 48 -20.79 16.06 10.74
N THR A 49 -19.86 15.11 10.74
CA THR A 49 -19.35 14.48 9.52
C THR A 49 -20.31 13.37 9.08
N HIS A 50 -20.75 13.43 7.82
CA HIS A 50 -21.54 12.39 7.20
C HIS A 50 -20.78 11.84 6.00
N VAL A 51 -20.55 10.51 5.99
CA VAL A 51 -19.96 9.80 4.86
C VAL A 51 -20.99 9.66 3.75
N LEU A 52 -20.63 10.11 2.55
CA LEU A 52 -21.47 10.04 1.34
C LEU A 52 -21.12 8.82 0.47
N ALA A 53 -19.83 8.54 0.32
CA ALA A 53 -19.33 7.43 -0.48
C ALA A 53 -17.99 6.94 0.07
N VAL A 54 -17.64 5.68 -0.22
CA VAL A 54 -16.38 5.04 0.17
C VAL A 54 -15.87 4.23 -1.03
N GLY A 55 -14.56 4.09 -1.16
CA GLY A 55 -13.95 3.27 -2.17
C GLY A 55 -14.03 3.89 -3.58
N ASP A 56 -14.39 3.08 -4.57
CA ASP A 56 -14.43 3.50 -5.97
C ASP A 56 -15.34 4.69 -6.24
N GLU A 57 -16.50 4.74 -5.59
CA GLU A 57 -17.44 5.86 -5.73
C GLU A 57 -16.81 7.17 -5.23
N ALA A 58 -16.13 7.12 -4.08
CA ALA A 58 -15.45 8.28 -3.52
C ALA A 58 -14.23 8.69 -4.38
N LYS A 59 -13.48 7.72 -4.93
CA LYS A 59 -12.34 8.00 -5.82
C LYS A 59 -12.74 8.79 -7.06
N GLN A 60 -13.91 8.52 -7.64
CA GLN A 60 -14.42 9.28 -8.79
C GLN A 60 -14.72 10.73 -8.46
N MET A 61 -14.90 11.06 -7.18
CA MET A 61 -15.19 12.41 -6.68
C MET A 61 -13.92 13.23 -6.38
N LEU A 62 -12.74 12.62 -6.32
CA LEU A 62 -11.48 13.31 -6.04
C LEU A 62 -11.23 14.47 -7.02
N GLY A 63 -11.01 15.67 -6.48
CA GLY A 63 -10.76 16.89 -7.26
C GLY A 63 -11.98 17.43 -8.04
N LYS A 64 -13.17 16.88 -7.83
CA LYS A 64 -14.39 17.26 -8.56
C LYS A 64 -15.56 17.68 -7.64
N THR A 65 -15.35 17.68 -6.34
CA THR A 65 -16.39 17.95 -5.35
C THR A 65 -16.72 19.44 -5.25
N PRO A 66 -18.01 19.83 -5.20
CA PRO A 66 -18.41 21.21 -4.97
C PRO A 66 -18.51 21.55 -3.49
N GLY A 67 -18.04 22.74 -3.12
CA GLY A 67 -18.36 23.43 -1.87
C GLY A 67 -18.10 22.66 -0.58
N LYS A 68 -19.14 22.04 -0.02
CA LYS A 68 -19.10 21.39 1.30
C LYS A 68 -18.77 19.90 1.26
N ILE A 69 -18.65 19.32 0.09
CA ILE A 69 -18.29 17.90 -0.08
C ILE A 69 -16.79 17.83 -0.25
N GLU A 70 -16.16 16.95 0.51
CA GLU A 70 -14.72 16.71 0.45
C GLU A 70 -14.46 15.22 0.23
N ALA A 71 -13.66 14.87 -0.79
CA ALA A 71 -13.17 13.52 -0.98
C ALA A 71 -11.73 13.47 -0.47
N ILE A 72 -11.46 12.64 0.54
CA ILE A 72 -10.18 12.56 1.24
C ILE A 72 -9.66 11.12 1.32
N ARG A 73 -8.36 10.99 1.55
CA ARG A 73 -7.70 9.75 1.90
C ARG A 73 -7.49 9.72 3.42
N PRO A 74 -8.20 8.87 4.17
CA PRO A 74 -8.03 8.78 5.62
C PRO A 74 -6.71 8.12 6.03
N MET A 75 -6.10 7.37 5.08
CA MET A 75 -4.76 6.79 5.22
C MET A 75 -3.75 7.63 4.43
N LYS A 76 -2.62 7.96 5.04
CA LYS A 76 -1.53 8.69 4.41
C LYS A 76 -0.19 8.20 4.96
N ASP A 77 0.77 8.00 4.06
CA ASP A 77 2.12 7.58 4.44
C ASP A 77 2.14 6.33 5.35
N GLY A 78 1.22 5.38 5.11
CA GLY A 78 1.07 4.15 5.87
C GLY A 78 0.36 4.28 7.23
N VAL A 79 -0.12 5.48 7.60
CA VAL A 79 -0.73 5.74 8.90
C VAL A 79 -2.12 6.37 8.76
N ILE A 80 -2.92 6.33 9.84
CA ILE A 80 -4.22 7.00 9.89
C ILE A 80 -4.00 8.51 10.03
N ALA A 81 -4.45 9.27 9.02
CA ALA A 81 -4.43 10.73 9.02
C ALA A 81 -5.72 11.33 9.60
N ASP A 82 -6.85 10.63 9.48
CA ASP A 82 -8.15 11.04 10.02
C ASP A 82 -8.84 9.82 10.64
N PHE A 83 -8.86 9.76 11.98
CA PHE A 83 -9.36 8.61 12.73
C PHE A 83 -10.85 8.37 12.54
N GLU A 84 -11.67 9.42 12.61
CA GLU A 84 -13.12 9.30 12.47
C GLU A 84 -13.50 8.75 11.09
N VAL A 85 -12.85 9.26 10.06
CA VAL A 85 -13.10 8.83 8.68
C VAL A 85 -12.53 7.44 8.41
N ALA A 86 -11.36 7.09 8.97
CA ALA A 86 -10.80 5.75 8.87
C ALA A 86 -11.69 4.69 9.53
N GLU A 87 -12.21 4.97 10.74
CA GLU A 87 -13.19 4.11 11.41
C GLU A 87 -14.43 3.88 10.55
N GLN A 88 -14.99 4.94 9.98
CA GLN A 88 -16.16 4.82 9.10
C GLN A 88 -15.86 4.02 7.84
N MET A 89 -14.67 4.17 7.26
CA MET A 89 -14.21 3.38 6.11
C MET A 89 -14.08 1.90 6.47
N ILE A 90 -13.41 1.55 7.57
CA ILE A 90 -13.26 0.17 8.05
C ILE A 90 -14.64 -0.44 8.32
N LYS A 91 -15.52 0.30 9.00
CA LYS A 91 -16.89 -0.12 9.29
C LYS A 91 -17.70 -0.37 8.02
N HIS A 92 -17.54 0.48 7.01
CA HIS A 92 -18.17 0.30 5.70
C HIS A 92 -17.71 -1.01 5.05
N PHE A 93 -16.40 -1.27 4.99
CA PHE A 93 -15.85 -2.47 4.37
C PHE A 93 -16.24 -3.75 5.12
N ILE A 94 -16.20 -3.75 6.46
CA ILE A 94 -16.69 -4.89 7.27
C ILE A 94 -18.16 -5.18 6.95
N ARG A 95 -19.01 -4.16 6.89
CA ARG A 95 -20.45 -4.33 6.56
C ARG A 95 -20.66 -4.83 5.13
N LYS A 96 -19.89 -4.32 4.18
CA LYS A 96 -19.95 -4.73 2.78
C LYS A 96 -19.63 -6.21 2.61
N VAL A 97 -18.56 -6.68 3.27
CA VAL A 97 -18.14 -8.08 3.26
C VAL A 97 -19.17 -9.00 3.92
N HIS A 98 -19.74 -8.59 5.05
CA HIS A 98 -20.77 -9.37 5.76
C HIS A 98 -22.18 -9.20 5.20
N LYS A 99 -22.38 -8.49 4.09
CA LYS A 99 -23.69 -8.25 3.45
C LYS A 99 -24.74 -7.71 4.42
N GLY A 100 -24.32 -6.82 5.33
CA GLY A 100 -25.21 -6.16 6.28
C GLY A 100 -25.73 -7.03 7.44
N ARG A 101 -25.15 -8.20 7.69
CA ARG A 101 -25.52 -9.05 8.85
C ARG A 101 -25.12 -8.33 10.14
N ALA A 102 -26.09 -7.90 10.93
CA ALA A 102 -25.91 -7.07 12.13
C ALA A 102 -25.21 -7.77 13.30
N LEU A 103 -25.04 -9.10 13.27
CA LEU A 103 -24.49 -9.91 14.35
C LEU A 103 -23.11 -10.50 14.05
N SER A 104 -22.38 -9.96 13.06
CA SER A 104 -21.05 -10.46 12.78
C SER A 104 -19.99 -9.70 13.56
N ASN A 105 -19.35 -10.37 14.50
CA ASN A 105 -18.19 -9.87 15.23
C ASN A 105 -16.96 -10.69 14.82
N PRO A 106 -16.28 -10.35 13.71
CA PRO A 106 -15.15 -11.11 13.21
C PRO A 106 -13.92 -10.97 14.09
N GLN A 107 -13.03 -11.97 14.06
CA GLN A 107 -11.63 -11.72 14.35
C GLN A 107 -11.02 -11.06 13.13
N ILE A 108 -10.22 -10.04 13.36
CA ILE A 108 -9.57 -9.29 12.29
C ILE A 108 -8.06 -9.32 12.50
N VAL A 109 -7.32 -9.68 11.46
CA VAL A 109 -5.88 -9.44 11.38
C VAL A 109 -5.66 -8.23 10.49
N ILE A 110 -4.90 -7.24 10.96
CA ILE A 110 -4.61 -6.01 10.21
C ILE A 110 -3.11 -5.90 10.04
N CYS A 111 -2.64 -5.66 8.82
CA CYS A 111 -1.24 -5.33 8.59
C CYS A 111 -0.98 -3.84 8.88
N VAL A 112 0.22 -3.57 9.36
CA VAL A 112 0.71 -2.22 9.64
C VAL A 112 2.15 -2.08 9.16
N PRO A 113 2.59 -0.88 8.74
CA PRO A 113 3.99 -0.63 8.43
C PRO A 113 4.89 -0.98 9.62
N SER A 114 6.09 -1.49 9.35
CA SER A 114 7.06 -1.82 10.42
C SER A 114 7.47 -0.58 11.22
N GLY A 115 7.50 0.60 10.58
CA GLY A 115 7.76 1.89 11.23
C GLY A 115 6.59 2.50 11.99
N ALA A 116 5.42 1.83 12.08
CA ALA A 116 4.26 2.34 12.81
C ALA A 116 4.54 2.44 14.31
N THR A 117 4.29 3.62 14.88
CA THR A 117 4.41 3.89 16.32
C THR A 117 3.35 3.13 17.13
N ASN A 118 3.59 2.97 18.44
CA ASN A 118 2.60 2.34 19.33
C ASN A 118 1.27 3.10 19.34
N VAL A 119 1.30 4.43 19.18
CA VAL A 119 0.09 5.26 19.08
C VAL A 119 -0.70 4.93 17.81
N GLU A 120 -0.02 4.81 16.67
CA GLU A 120 -0.63 4.46 15.39
C GLU A 120 -1.17 3.03 15.40
N ARG A 121 -0.42 2.05 15.93
CA ARG A 121 -0.88 0.66 16.11
C ARG A 121 -2.13 0.58 16.98
N ARG A 122 -2.15 1.32 18.10
CA ARG A 122 -3.30 1.41 18.98
C ARG A 122 -4.51 2.03 18.28
N ALA A 123 -4.31 3.07 17.51
CA ALA A 123 -5.35 3.76 16.78
C ALA A 123 -6.04 2.87 15.74
N ILE A 124 -5.24 2.07 14.99
CA ILE A 124 -5.77 1.07 14.05
C ILE A 124 -6.60 0.03 14.79
N ARG A 125 -6.11 -0.48 15.94
CA ARG A 125 -6.84 -1.44 16.77
C ARG A 125 -8.16 -0.86 17.25
N GLU A 126 -8.15 0.35 17.85
CA GLU A 126 -9.35 1.02 18.36
C GLU A 126 -10.37 1.29 17.23
N SER A 127 -9.92 1.67 16.05
CA SER A 127 -10.80 1.86 14.87
C SER A 127 -11.46 0.55 14.44
N ALA A 128 -10.76 -0.57 14.45
CA ALA A 128 -11.31 -1.87 14.11
C ALA A 128 -12.28 -2.39 15.19
N ASP A 129 -11.95 -2.20 16.48
CA ASP A 129 -12.83 -2.55 17.59
C ASP A 129 -14.14 -1.73 17.52
N ALA A 130 -14.06 -0.41 17.31
CA ALA A 130 -15.22 0.47 17.13
C ALA A 130 -16.04 0.10 15.87
N ALA A 131 -15.40 -0.46 14.86
CA ALA A 131 -16.06 -0.98 13.65
C ALA A 131 -16.80 -2.32 13.91
N GLY A 132 -16.59 -2.96 15.07
CA GLY A 132 -17.30 -4.17 15.51
C GLY A 132 -16.46 -5.44 15.49
N ALA A 133 -15.13 -5.36 15.43
CA ALA A 133 -14.27 -6.52 15.59
C ALA A 133 -14.44 -7.13 17.01
N ARG A 134 -14.39 -8.47 17.10
CA ARG A 134 -14.37 -9.20 18.38
C ARG A 134 -12.96 -9.24 18.98
N ARG A 135 -11.96 -9.33 18.11
CA ARG A 135 -10.54 -9.39 18.45
C ARG A 135 -9.72 -8.90 17.27
N VAL A 136 -8.75 -8.05 17.53
CA VAL A 136 -7.85 -7.49 16.52
C VAL A 136 -6.43 -7.98 16.78
N PHE A 137 -5.79 -8.50 15.75
CA PHE A 137 -4.38 -8.88 15.73
C PHE A 137 -3.65 -7.99 14.73
N ILE A 138 -2.40 -7.71 15.01
CA ILE A 138 -1.55 -6.90 14.14
C ILE A 138 -0.40 -7.74 13.63
N ILE A 139 -0.09 -7.61 12.33
CA ILE A 139 1.07 -8.17 11.65
C ILE A 139 1.81 -7.05 10.93
N GLU A 140 3.13 -7.14 10.84
CA GLU A 140 3.89 -6.14 10.08
C GLU A 140 3.78 -6.39 8.56
N GLU A 141 3.61 -5.31 7.78
CA GLU A 141 3.45 -5.37 6.32
C GLU A 141 4.54 -6.20 5.63
N PRO A 142 5.85 -6.01 5.92
CA PRO A 142 6.89 -6.77 5.21
C PRO A 142 6.85 -8.27 5.55
N VAL A 143 6.41 -8.65 6.75
CA VAL A 143 6.21 -10.06 7.12
C VAL A 143 5.06 -10.65 6.32
N ALA A 144 3.94 -9.93 6.27
CA ALA A 144 2.80 -10.32 5.46
C ALA A 144 3.16 -10.40 3.97
N ALA A 145 3.87 -9.40 3.43
CA ALA A 145 4.34 -9.39 2.05
C ALA A 145 5.20 -10.62 1.72
N ALA A 146 6.16 -10.97 2.60
CA ALA A 146 7.03 -12.13 2.42
C ALA A 146 6.25 -13.46 2.44
N ILE A 147 5.31 -13.62 3.39
CA ILE A 147 4.42 -14.79 3.46
C ILE A 147 3.55 -14.87 2.19
N GLY A 148 3.00 -13.75 1.74
CA GLY A 148 2.18 -13.66 0.54
C GLY A 148 2.95 -13.98 -0.73
N ALA A 149 4.19 -13.55 -0.83
CA ALA A 149 5.11 -13.87 -1.91
C ALA A 149 5.70 -15.29 -1.85
N ASN A 150 5.26 -16.13 -0.90
CA ASN A 150 5.73 -17.50 -0.67
C ASN A 150 7.23 -17.59 -0.37
N LEU A 151 7.84 -16.57 0.25
CA LEU A 151 9.21 -16.68 0.72
C LEU A 151 9.32 -17.66 1.89
N PRO A 152 10.44 -18.39 2.04
CA PRO A 152 10.63 -19.40 3.09
C PRO A 152 10.97 -18.72 4.44
N VAL A 153 10.06 -17.86 4.94
CA VAL A 153 10.29 -17.03 6.13
C VAL A 153 10.58 -17.80 7.40
N ALA A 154 10.10 -19.03 7.52
CA ALA A 154 10.30 -19.89 8.70
C ALA A 154 11.65 -20.64 8.69
N GLU A 155 12.36 -20.67 7.57
CA GLU A 155 13.65 -21.36 7.43
C GLU A 155 14.79 -20.52 8.00
N PRO A 156 15.92 -21.14 8.39
CA PRO A 156 17.13 -20.44 8.84
C PRO A 156 17.93 -19.87 7.66
N THR A 157 17.28 -19.10 6.82
CA THR A 157 17.85 -18.47 5.62
C THR A 157 17.38 -17.03 5.49
N GLY A 158 18.25 -16.16 4.98
CA GLY A 158 17.92 -14.76 4.71
C GLY A 158 16.96 -14.62 3.55
N SER A 159 15.79 -14.03 3.79
CA SER A 159 14.83 -13.63 2.76
C SER A 159 14.67 -12.11 2.78
N MET A 160 14.92 -11.44 1.66
CA MET A 160 14.75 -9.99 1.55
C MET A 160 13.52 -9.65 0.71
N VAL A 161 12.65 -8.86 1.29
CA VAL A 161 11.45 -8.32 0.63
C VAL A 161 11.51 -6.80 0.60
N VAL A 162 11.08 -6.23 -0.52
CA VAL A 162 10.88 -4.79 -0.70
C VAL A 162 9.43 -4.59 -1.16
N ASP A 163 8.61 -4.08 -0.26
CA ASP A 163 7.23 -3.75 -0.54
C ASP A 163 7.11 -2.27 -0.89
N VAL A 164 6.79 -1.97 -2.15
CA VAL A 164 6.58 -0.60 -2.62
C VAL A 164 5.08 -0.35 -2.72
N GLY A 165 4.51 0.21 -1.67
CA GLY A 165 3.08 0.47 -1.55
C GLY A 165 2.60 1.75 -2.22
N GLY A 166 1.51 2.31 -1.70
CA GLY A 166 1.00 3.63 -2.09
C GLY A 166 1.74 4.76 -1.37
N GLY A 167 1.85 4.68 -0.04
CA GLY A 167 2.45 5.72 0.81
C GLY A 167 3.87 5.42 1.29
N THR A 168 4.20 4.15 1.50
CA THR A 168 5.47 3.70 2.06
C THR A 168 6.18 2.68 1.19
N THR A 169 7.51 2.64 1.30
CA THR A 169 8.34 1.51 0.86
C THR A 169 8.94 0.86 2.10
N GLU A 170 8.60 -0.41 2.29
CA GLU A 170 9.10 -1.25 3.37
C GLU A 170 10.20 -2.16 2.83
N VAL A 171 11.35 -2.17 3.51
CA VAL A 171 12.47 -3.06 3.20
C VAL A 171 12.74 -3.92 4.42
N ALA A 172 12.66 -5.23 4.29
CA ALA A 172 12.93 -6.12 5.41
C ALA A 172 13.75 -7.35 5.02
N VAL A 173 14.55 -7.81 5.95
CA VAL A 173 15.25 -9.09 5.93
C VAL A 173 14.65 -9.97 7.03
N LEU A 174 14.16 -11.14 6.63
CA LEU A 174 13.51 -12.11 7.50
C LEU A 174 14.31 -13.40 7.56
N SER A 175 14.28 -14.05 8.72
CA SER A 175 14.82 -15.40 8.94
C SER A 175 14.17 -16.03 10.16
N LEU A 176 13.96 -17.35 10.18
CA LEU A 176 13.40 -18.11 11.32
C LEU A 176 12.07 -17.53 11.85
N GLY A 177 11.20 -17.05 10.96
CA GLY A 177 9.90 -16.48 11.30
C GLY A 177 9.94 -15.07 11.86
N GLY A 178 11.13 -14.47 12.02
CA GLY A 178 11.32 -13.13 12.60
C GLY A 178 11.87 -12.11 11.63
N VAL A 179 11.66 -10.84 11.96
CA VAL A 179 12.28 -9.71 11.27
C VAL A 179 13.66 -9.47 11.86
N VAL A 180 14.71 -9.66 11.05
CA VAL A 180 16.10 -9.41 11.45
C VAL A 180 16.46 -7.94 11.28
N LEU A 181 16.00 -7.35 10.16
CA LEU A 181 16.18 -5.95 9.84
C LEU A 181 14.90 -5.45 9.16
N SER A 182 14.47 -4.27 9.52
CA SER A 182 13.38 -3.58 8.83
C SER A 182 13.67 -2.09 8.75
N THR A 183 13.36 -1.49 7.62
CA THR A 183 13.40 -0.04 7.43
C THR A 183 12.23 0.39 6.56
N SER A 184 11.67 1.55 6.86
CA SER A 184 10.52 2.13 6.18
C SER A 184 10.84 3.55 5.74
N ILE A 185 10.43 3.90 4.51
CA ILE A 185 10.46 5.29 4.04
C ILE A 185 9.10 5.69 3.48
N ARG A 186 8.75 6.98 3.62
CA ARG A 186 7.52 7.57 3.09
C ARG A 186 7.69 8.03 1.64
N VAL A 187 8.20 7.12 0.82
CA VAL A 187 8.42 7.32 -0.62
C VAL A 187 7.90 6.09 -1.35
N ALA A 188 6.81 6.24 -2.09
CA ALA A 188 6.15 5.18 -2.84
C ALA A 188 5.22 5.77 -3.92
N GLY A 189 4.13 5.10 -4.26
CA GLY A 189 3.23 5.48 -5.36
C GLY A 189 2.71 6.91 -5.32
N ASP A 190 2.31 7.42 -4.15
CA ASP A 190 1.79 8.79 -3.99
C ASP A 190 2.89 9.84 -4.16
N LYS A 191 4.13 9.49 -3.78
CA LYS A 191 5.28 10.36 -4.00
C LYS A 191 5.66 10.43 -5.48
N PHE A 192 5.49 9.32 -6.21
CA PHE A 192 5.63 9.32 -7.66
C PHE A 192 4.59 10.26 -8.32
N ASP A 193 3.34 10.20 -7.90
CA ASP A 193 2.28 11.07 -8.40
C ASP A 193 2.59 12.55 -8.10
N SER A 194 3.04 12.85 -6.89
CA SER A 194 3.44 14.20 -6.49
C SER A 194 4.61 14.73 -7.31
N ALA A 195 5.61 13.90 -7.60
CA ALA A 195 6.76 14.26 -8.41
C ALA A 195 6.35 14.56 -9.87
N ILE A 196 5.42 13.77 -10.43
CA ILE A 196 4.84 14.04 -11.75
C ILE A 196 4.08 15.36 -11.76
N ILE A 197 3.24 15.64 -10.75
CA ILE A 197 2.47 16.90 -10.65
C ILE A 197 3.44 18.10 -10.62
N GLU A 198 4.50 18.02 -9.82
CA GLU A 198 5.48 19.09 -9.72
C GLU A 198 6.28 19.28 -11.02
N TYR A 199 6.67 18.19 -11.68
CA TYR A 199 7.31 18.24 -12.99
C TYR A 199 6.42 18.91 -14.04
N MET A 200 5.15 18.56 -14.12
CA MET A 200 4.18 19.16 -15.02
C MET A 200 4.01 20.66 -14.74
N ARG A 201 3.98 21.02 -13.46
CA ARG A 201 3.87 22.41 -13.02
C ARG A 201 5.12 23.23 -13.35
N SER A 202 6.29 22.71 -12.99
CA SER A 202 7.57 23.45 -13.11
C SER A 202 8.05 23.53 -14.57
N THR A 203 7.97 22.42 -15.32
CA THR A 203 8.51 22.33 -16.68
C THR A 203 7.50 22.77 -17.73
N HIS A 204 6.26 22.26 -17.67
CA HIS A 204 5.25 22.51 -18.71
C HIS A 204 4.27 23.62 -18.38
N LYS A 205 4.37 24.22 -17.17
CA LYS A 205 3.42 25.23 -16.67
C LYS A 205 1.97 24.76 -16.77
N LEU A 206 1.75 23.46 -16.58
CA LEU A 206 0.44 22.79 -16.66
C LEU A 206 0.02 22.25 -15.28
N ALA A 207 -1.09 22.72 -14.75
CA ALA A 207 -1.69 22.16 -13.56
C ALA A 207 -2.48 20.90 -13.91
N VAL A 208 -2.09 19.77 -13.32
CA VAL A 208 -2.78 18.48 -13.40
C VAL A 208 -3.16 18.01 -12.00
N GLY A 209 -4.24 17.22 -11.90
CA GLY A 209 -4.68 16.64 -10.63
C GLY A 209 -4.06 15.26 -10.37
N GLU A 210 -4.21 14.76 -9.14
CA GLU A 210 -3.70 13.44 -8.69
C GLU A 210 -4.14 12.29 -9.61
N THR A 211 -5.41 12.24 -9.98
CA THR A 211 -5.93 11.19 -10.87
C THR A 211 -5.24 11.18 -12.24
N THR A 212 -4.88 12.36 -12.75
CA THR A 212 -4.14 12.49 -14.02
C THR A 212 -2.70 12.03 -13.85
N ALA A 213 -2.04 12.39 -12.76
CA ALA A 213 -0.67 11.97 -12.45
C ALA A 213 -0.60 10.44 -12.24
N GLU A 214 -1.53 9.86 -11.46
CA GLU A 214 -1.63 8.41 -11.30
C GLU A 214 -1.78 7.68 -12.64
N ARG A 215 -2.59 8.22 -13.56
CA ARG A 215 -2.74 7.68 -14.89
C ARG A 215 -1.44 7.76 -15.69
N MET A 216 -0.75 8.90 -15.68
CA MET A 216 0.55 9.06 -16.34
C MET A 216 1.58 8.07 -15.80
N LYS A 217 1.66 7.91 -14.48
CA LYS A 217 2.52 6.91 -13.82
C LYS A 217 2.22 5.49 -14.31
N LYS A 218 0.95 5.10 -14.37
CA LYS A 218 0.54 3.75 -14.74
C LYS A 218 0.71 3.44 -16.23
N GLU A 219 0.46 4.42 -17.11
CA GLU A 219 0.49 4.19 -18.56
C GLU A 219 1.90 4.31 -19.14
N ILE A 220 2.68 5.32 -18.72
CA ILE A 220 3.99 5.63 -19.28
C ILE A 220 5.10 5.81 -18.23
N GLY A 221 4.85 5.52 -16.96
CA GLY A 221 5.83 5.66 -15.89
C GLY A 221 6.97 4.65 -16.03
N SER A 222 8.20 5.12 -15.82
CA SER A 222 9.39 4.28 -15.83
C SER A 222 10.42 4.80 -14.82
N ALA A 223 11.14 3.87 -14.18
CA ALA A 223 12.20 4.19 -13.23
C ALA A 223 13.50 4.68 -13.91
N CYS A 224 13.61 4.52 -15.21
CA CYS A 224 14.71 5.07 -16.00
C CYS A 224 14.19 5.50 -17.39
N PRO A 225 14.88 6.44 -18.04
CA PRO A 225 14.58 6.81 -19.42
C PRO A 225 14.67 5.59 -20.36
N PRO A 226 13.90 5.56 -21.46
CA PRO A 226 14.06 4.55 -22.51
C PRO A 226 15.47 4.65 -23.12
N ASP A 227 15.99 3.50 -23.57
CA ASP A 227 17.32 3.43 -24.17
C ASP A 227 17.40 4.30 -25.46
N ASP A 228 16.32 4.32 -26.25
CA ASP A 228 16.22 5.10 -27.47
C ASP A 228 15.05 6.09 -27.47
N GLY A 229 15.30 7.33 -27.85
CA GLY A 229 14.31 8.37 -28.10
C GLY A 229 13.45 8.74 -26.86
N GLU A 230 12.20 9.07 -27.12
CA GLU A 230 11.25 9.54 -26.09
C GLU A 230 10.43 8.41 -25.45
N GLY A 231 10.45 7.20 -26.01
CA GLY A 231 9.61 6.09 -25.59
C GLY A 231 8.13 6.31 -25.89
N GLN A 232 7.27 5.72 -25.06
CA GLN A 232 5.81 5.89 -25.20
C GLN A 232 5.41 7.35 -24.91
N THR A 233 4.36 7.81 -25.57
CA THR A 233 3.82 9.16 -25.36
C THR A 233 2.34 9.11 -24.99
N MET A 234 1.89 10.14 -24.28
CA MET A 234 0.52 10.25 -23.79
C MET A 234 0.01 11.68 -23.90
N HIS A 235 -1.23 11.85 -24.36
CA HIS A 235 -1.93 13.14 -24.34
C HIS A 235 -2.47 13.44 -22.94
N VAL A 236 -2.09 14.59 -22.40
CA VAL A 236 -2.45 15.04 -21.06
C VAL A 236 -3.17 16.39 -21.12
N LYS A 237 -4.32 16.45 -20.45
CA LYS A 237 -5.14 17.67 -20.34
C LYS A 237 -4.99 18.26 -18.95
N GLY A 238 -4.86 19.57 -18.88
CA GLY A 238 -4.76 20.32 -17.63
C GLY A 238 -5.12 21.78 -17.81
N ARG A 239 -4.81 22.58 -16.79
CA ARG A 239 -4.98 24.03 -16.85
C ARG A 239 -3.61 24.70 -17.02
N ASP A 240 -3.46 25.47 -18.09
CA ASP A 240 -2.26 26.29 -18.33
C ASP A 240 -2.12 27.31 -17.19
N LEU A 241 -0.98 27.36 -16.53
CA LEU A 241 -0.74 28.25 -15.39
C LEU A 241 -0.44 29.70 -15.80
N ILE A 242 -0.14 29.93 -17.09
CA ILE A 242 0.14 31.28 -17.61
C ILE A 242 -1.16 31.94 -18.05
N THR A 243 -1.96 31.24 -18.83
CA THR A 243 -3.21 31.80 -19.42
C THR A 243 -4.45 31.51 -18.58
N GLY A 244 -4.39 30.52 -17.67
CA GLY A 244 -5.54 30.03 -16.89
C GLY A 244 -6.50 29.15 -17.69
N LEU A 245 -6.28 28.92 -18.98
CA LEU A 245 -7.17 28.19 -19.87
C LEU A 245 -6.88 26.67 -19.89
N PRO A 246 -7.86 25.82 -20.25
CA PRO A 246 -7.61 24.43 -20.54
C PRO A 246 -6.59 24.27 -21.66
N LYS A 247 -5.65 23.34 -21.48
CA LYS A 247 -4.59 23.05 -22.44
C LYS A 247 -4.32 21.55 -22.50
N GLU A 248 -3.95 21.08 -23.67
CA GLU A 248 -3.52 19.71 -23.91
C GLU A 248 -2.08 19.72 -24.41
N ILE A 249 -1.28 18.78 -23.90
CA ILE A 249 0.10 18.57 -24.34
C ILE A 249 0.38 17.08 -24.49
N ASN A 250 1.44 16.75 -25.24
CA ASN A 250 1.94 15.40 -25.34
C ASN A 250 3.15 15.24 -24.42
N ILE A 251 3.16 14.19 -23.61
CA ILE A 251 4.22 13.89 -22.63
C ILE A 251 4.83 12.53 -22.98
N SER A 252 6.13 12.41 -22.88
CA SER A 252 6.89 11.19 -23.17
C SER A 252 7.26 10.43 -21.91
N GLN A 253 7.53 9.13 -22.08
CA GLN A 253 8.06 8.25 -21.05
C GLN A 253 9.38 8.76 -20.47
N ARG A 254 10.27 9.33 -21.34
CA ARG A 254 11.52 9.95 -20.90
C ARG A 254 11.29 11.08 -19.90
N GLN A 255 10.35 11.95 -20.19
CA GLN A 255 10.00 13.07 -19.31
C GLN A 255 9.41 12.60 -17.97
N ILE A 256 8.62 11.53 -17.97
CA ILE A 256 8.12 10.97 -16.71
C ILE A 256 9.24 10.28 -15.93
N ALA A 257 10.16 9.59 -16.60
CA ALA A 257 11.31 9.01 -15.92
C ALA A 257 12.22 10.08 -15.28
N GLU A 258 12.38 11.24 -15.91
CA GLU A 258 13.08 12.39 -15.33
C GLU A 258 12.38 12.90 -14.07
N ALA A 259 11.04 13.03 -14.11
CA ALA A 259 10.24 13.40 -12.94
C ALA A 259 10.39 12.44 -11.77
N LEU A 260 10.53 11.14 -12.05
CA LEU A 260 10.60 10.07 -11.06
C LEU A 260 12.03 9.77 -10.55
N ALA A 261 13.06 10.41 -11.11
CA ALA A 261 14.46 10.10 -10.80
C ALA A 261 14.77 10.23 -9.29
N GLU A 262 14.29 11.30 -8.64
CA GLU A 262 14.56 11.54 -7.21
C GLU A 262 13.88 10.50 -6.30
N PRO A 263 12.55 10.26 -6.37
CA PRO A 263 11.94 9.25 -5.52
C PRO A 263 12.46 7.84 -5.78
N VAL A 264 12.80 7.48 -7.01
CA VAL A 264 13.43 6.18 -7.32
C VAL A 264 14.81 6.08 -6.66
N ALA A 265 15.63 7.14 -6.70
CA ALA A 265 16.93 7.16 -6.04
C ALA A 265 16.80 6.95 -4.52
N GLN A 266 15.81 7.55 -3.87
CA GLN A 266 15.57 7.38 -2.43
C GLN A 266 15.22 5.92 -2.08
N ILE A 267 14.47 5.22 -2.92
CA ILE A 267 14.17 3.79 -2.74
C ILE A 267 15.47 2.96 -2.87
N ILE A 268 16.27 3.23 -3.90
CA ILE A 268 17.56 2.55 -4.12
C ILE A 268 18.48 2.72 -2.90
N ASP A 269 18.62 3.95 -2.40
CA ASP A 269 19.48 4.24 -1.26
C ASP A 269 19.01 3.52 0.02
N THR A 270 17.68 3.41 0.19
CA THR A 270 17.11 2.67 1.32
C THR A 270 17.43 1.17 1.26
N ILE A 271 17.30 0.57 0.07
CA ILE A 271 17.64 -0.84 -0.14
C ILE A 271 19.13 -1.07 0.13
N LYS A 272 20.02 -0.20 -0.38
CA LYS A 272 21.46 -0.29 -0.14
C LYS A 272 21.83 -0.22 1.34
N ARG A 273 21.22 0.74 2.08
CA ARG A 273 21.43 0.85 3.54
C ARG A 273 20.94 -0.38 4.28
N ALA A 274 19.83 -0.98 3.87
CA ALA A 274 19.35 -2.22 4.46
C ALA A 274 20.33 -3.38 4.21
N LEU A 275 20.88 -3.49 3.01
CA LEU A 275 21.91 -4.49 2.69
C LEU A 275 23.19 -4.30 3.49
N GLU A 276 23.65 -3.04 3.66
CA GLU A 276 24.84 -2.71 4.47
C GLU A 276 24.68 -3.10 5.95
N GLN A 277 23.46 -3.06 6.48
CA GLN A 277 23.15 -3.40 7.87
C GLN A 277 22.79 -4.89 8.05
N THR A 278 22.65 -5.63 6.97
CA THR A 278 22.28 -7.05 7.01
C THR A 278 23.47 -7.88 7.53
N PRO A 279 23.26 -8.80 8.50
CA PRO A 279 24.29 -9.71 8.96
C PRO A 279 24.93 -10.50 7.79
N PRO A 280 26.25 -10.75 7.83
CA PRO A 280 26.99 -11.33 6.70
C PRO A 280 26.42 -12.66 6.18
N GLU A 281 25.95 -13.55 7.08
CA GLU A 281 25.42 -14.85 6.70
C GLU A 281 24.09 -14.71 5.92
N LEU A 282 23.22 -13.80 6.37
CA LEU A 282 21.97 -13.52 5.66
C LEU A 282 22.20 -12.73 4.36
N ALA A 283 23.24 -11.89 4.33
CA ALA A 283 23.63 -11.19 3.11
C ALA A 283 24.12 -12.20 2.05
N ALA A 284 24.84 -13.26 2.43
CA ALA A 284 25.22 -14.33 1.53
C ALA A 284 23.99 -15.05 0.93
N ASP A 285 22.98 -15.35 1.75
CA ASP A 285 21.73 -15.93 1.26
C ASP A 285 21.02 -15.01 0.24
N ILE A 286 21.02 -13.69 0.48
CA ILE A 286 20.41 -12.71 -0.40
C ILE A 286 21.15 -12.61 -1.75
N VAL A 287 22.48 -12.84 -1.77
CA VAL A 287 23.23 -12.90 -3.03
C VAL A 287 22.74 -14.02 -3.93
N GLU A 288 22.38 -15.17 -3.36
CA GLU A 288 21.90 -16.33 -4.10
C GLU A 288 20.42 -16.23 -4.46
N ARG A 289 19.58 -15.82 -3.51
CA ARG A 289 18.10 -15.80 -3.64
C ARG A 289 17.56 -14.51 -4.24
N GLY A 290 18.30 -13.41 -4.09
CA GLY A 290 17.90 -12.10 -4.56
C GLY A 290 16.92 -11.39 -3.64
N ILE A 291 16.33 -10.34 -4.19
CA ILE A 291 15.33 -9.47 -3.53
C ILE A 291 13.98 -9.69 -4.18
N MET A 292 12.95 -9.91 -3.38
CA MET A 292 11.56 -10.01 -3.82
C MET A 292 10.89 -8.64 -3.75
N LEU A 293 10.32 -8.18 -4.85
CA LEU A 293 9.53 -6.95 -4.92
C LEU A 293 8.05 -7.27 -4.80
N THR A 294 7.35 -6.53 -3.94
CA THR A 294 5.90 -6.58 -3.72
C THR A 294 5.32 -5.17 -3.74
N GLY A 295 3.99 -5.08 -3.61
CA GLY A 295 3.27 -3.81 -3.64
C GLY A 295 3.06 -3.24 -5.05
N GLY A 296 2.09 -2.33 -5.16
CA GLY A 296 1.70 -1.76 -6.46
C GLY A 296 2.75 -0.86 -7.10
N GLY A 297 3.62 -0.24 -6.29
CA GLY A 297 4.70 0.64 -6.77
C GLY A 297 5.82 -0.13 -7.49
N CYS A 298 6.00 -1.43 -7.21
CA CYS A 298 6.99 -2.25 -7.92
C CYS A 298 6.64 -2.49 -9.39
N LEU A 299 5.39 -2.21 -9.78
CA LEU A 299 4.94 -2.27 -11.17
C LEU A 299 5.38 -1.06 -12.00
N LEU A 300 6.06 -0.07 -11.41
CA LEU A 300 6.67 1.02 -12.16
C LEU A 300 7.65 0.44 -13.18
N GLY A 301 7.49 0.83 -14.45
CA GLY A 301 8.29 0.30 -15.54
C GLY A 301 9.80 0.35 -15.26
N ASN A 302 10.51 -0.73 -15.52
CA ASN A 302 11.97 -0.87 -15.35
C ASN A 302 12.52 -0.68 -13.91
N LEU A 303 11.67 -0.62 -12.88
CA LEU A 303 12.16 -0.49 -11.50
C LEU A 303 13.06 -1.69 -11.11
N ASP A 304 12.66 -2.91 -11.46
CA ASP A 304 13.45 -4.13 -11.26
C ASP A 304 14.83 -4.05 -11.94
N LYS A 305 14.89 -3.51 -13.16
CA LYS A 305 16.14 -3.36 -13.90
C LYS A 305 17.08 -2.34 -13.24
N VAL A 306 16.51 -1.20 -12.79
CA VAL A 306 17.29 -0.16 -12.11
C VAL A 306 17.82 -0.69 -10.77
N LEU A 307 17.00 -1.40 -10.00
CA LEU A 307 17.41 -2.03 -8.75
C LEU A 307 18.49 -3.08 -8.98
N ARG A 308 18.34 -3.96 -9.97
CA ARG A 308 19.35 -4.97 -10.33
C ARG A 308 20.70 -4.35 -10.70
N ARG A 309 20.68 -3.26 -11.47
CA ARG A 309 21.90 -2.53 -11.83
C ARG A 309 22.56 -1.86 -10.60
N SER A 310 21.75 -1.33 -9.68
CA SER A 310 22.22 -0.55 -8.54
C SER A 310 22.72 -1.41 -7.38
N THR A 311 22.20 -2.65 -7.22
CA THR A 311 22.54 -3.57 -6.14
C THR A 311 23.44 -4.72 -6.59
N SER A 312 23.49 -5.00 -7.90
CA SER A 312 24.13 -6.20 -8.49
C SER A 312 23.55 -7.52 -7.98
N LEU A 313 22.32 -7.51 -7.47
CA LEU A 313 21.62 -8.68 -6.94
C LEU A 313 20.49 -9.11 -7.90
N PRO A 314 20.08 -10.40 -7.89
CA PRO A 314 18.87 -10.83 -8.55
C PRO A 314 17.66 -10.10 -7.99
N ILE A 315 16.78 -9.61 -8.85
CA ILE A 315 15.53 -8.95 -8.46
C ILE A 315 14.39 -9.70 -9.12
N SER A 316 13.40 -10.08 -8.32
CA SER A 316 12.19 -10.76 -8.78
C SER A 316 10.96 -9.97 -8.32
N ILE A 317 9.96 -9.85 -9.19
CA ILE A 317 8.66 -9.29 -8.83
C ILE A 317 7.73 -10.46 -8.51
N ALA A 318 6.98 -10.36 -7.43
CA ALA A 318 5.99 -11.37 -7.06
C ALA A 318 4.93 -11.53 -8.17
N GLU A 319 4.32 -12.71 -8.28
CA GLU A 319 3.31 -13.00 -9.31
C GLU A 319 2.13 -12.02 -9.26
N ASP A 320 1.57 -11.79 -8.06
CA ASP A 320 0.51 -10.82 -7.80
C ASP A 320 0.96 -9.79 -6.75
N PRO A 321 1.85 -8.84 -7.09
CA PRO A 321 2.50 -7.99 -6.10
C PRO A 321 1.52 -7.10 -5.33
N LEU A 322 0.40 -6.72 -5.92
CA LEU A 322 -0.69 -5.96 -5.27
C LEU A 322 -1.42 -6.76 -4.19
N LEU A 323 -1.39 -8.09 -4.25
CA LEU A 323 -2.12 -8.97 -3.33
C LEU A 323 -1.23 -9.60 -2.27
N CYS A 324 0.09 -9.47 -2.35
CA CYS A 324 1.03 -10.14 -1.44
C CYS A 324 0.71 -9.86 0.03
N VAL A 325 0.55 -8.59 0.41
CA VAL A 325 0.29 -8.22 1.81
C VAL A 325 -1.02 -8.83 2.31
N VAL A 326 -2.11 -8.65 1.59
CA VAL A 326 -3.42 -9.19 2.01
C VAL A 326 -3.46 -10.72 2.00
N MET A 327 -2.81 -11.37 1.03
CA MET A 327 -2.72 -12.83 0.97
C MET A 327 -1.89 -13.39 2.11
N GLY A 328 -0.76 -12.75 2.43
CA GLY A 328 0.07 -13.14 3.57
C GLY A 328 -0.63 -12.92 4.90
N THR A 329 -1.34 -11.80 5.07
CA THR A 329 -2.18 -11.53 6.23
C THR A 329 -3.31 -12.57 6.36
N GLY A 330 -3.90 -12.98 5.24
CA GLY A 330 -4.89 -14.05 5.17
C GLY A 330 -4.32 -15.41 5.57
N LYS A 331 -3.14 -15.78 5.05
CA LYS A 331 -2.44 -17.03 5.46
C LYS A 331 -2.10 -17.01 6.96
N ALA A 332 -1.64 -15.88 7.50
CA ALA A 332 -1.37 -15.72 8.93
C ALA A 332 -2.66 -15.89 9.77
N LEU A 333 -3.80 -15.41 9.30
CA LEU A 333 -5.10 -15.64 9.91
C LEU A 333 -5.49 -17.13 9.91
N GLU A 334 -5.29 -17.83 8.80
CA GLU A 334 -5.64 -19.24 8.66
C GLU A 334 -4.73 -20.17 9.45
N GLU A 335 -3.43 -19.92 9.44
CA GLU A 335 -2.39 -20.73 10.08
C GLU A 335 -1.90 -20.14 11.43
N ARG A 336 -2.75 -19.39 12.12
CA ARG A 336 -2.37 -18.63 13.32
C ARG A 336 -1.68 -19.45 14.41
N SER A 337 -2.01 -20.74 14.53
CA SER A 337 -1.36 -21.63 15.51
C SER A 337 0.08 -21.98 15.15
N LYS A 338 0.45 -21.93 13.87
CA LYS A 338 1.80 -22.20 13.38
C LYS A 338 2.62 -20.92 13.24
N LEU A 339 1.96 -19.81 13.00
CA LEU A 339 2.54 -18.49 12.74
C LEU A 339 2.31 -17.54 13.93
N SER A 340 2.24 -18.07 15.18
CA SER A 340 2.02 -17.25 16.37
C SER A 340 3.08 -16.16 16.54
N ASP A 341 4.29 -16.45 16.15
CA ASP A 341 5.47 -15.60 16.37
C ASP A 341 5.58 -14.41 15.40
N VAL A 342 4.80 -14.45 14.30
CA VAL A 342 4.77 -13.32 13.33
C VAL A 342 3.82 -12.20 13.73
N PHE A 343 2.97 -12.41 14.74
CA PHE A 343 2.09 -11.37 15.25
C PHE A 343 2.85 -10.46 16.21
N ALA A 344 2.66 -9.15 16.05
CA ALA A 344 3.24 -8.19 16.99
C ALA A 344 2.72 -8.48 18.41
N THR A 345 3.64 -8.68 19.34
CA THR A 345 3.33 -8.79 20.78
C THR A 345 2.69 -7.50 21.27
N GLU A 346 1.69 -7.62 22.15
CA GLU A 346 0.93 -6.50 22.74
C GLU A 346 1.81 -5.51 23.49
#